data_08baa754db5308a6d5616f3881e0cd10
#
_entry.id   08baa754db5308a6d5616f3881e0cd10
#
_cell.length_a   1.000
_cell.length_b   1.000
_cell.length_c   1.000
_cell.angle_alpha   90.00
_cell.angle_beta   90.00
_cell.angle_gamma   90.00
#
_symmetry.space_group_name_H-M   'P 1'
#
loop_
_entity.id
_entity.type
_entity.pdbx_description
1 polymer ?
#
loop_
_entity_poly.entity_id
_entity_poly.type
_entity_poly.pdbx_seq_one_letter_code
_entity_poly.pdbx_strand_id
1 'polypeptide(L)'
;GPVRAGELLLRTSAASLGVLLFAFTTPMSDLLPRLVRAGVPAPVVDVALVTYRMSFLLLDSVRRIREAQAARLGHTTRAATWRSLGGLGAIAFVRAFDRAARLQDGLAGRGYDGTLRVLVPEARVSARFTAASLALLTAVAALTFVLERPLT
;
A
#
# COMPACT_ATOMS: atom_id res chain seq x y z
N GLY A 1 -8.58 4.86 -35.41
CA GLY A 1 -9.68 5.84 -35.53
C GLY A 1 -10.21 6.28 -34.16
N PRO A 2 -11.03 7.34 -34.10
CA PRO A 2 -11.49 7.93 -32.84
C PRO A 2 -12.29 6.96 -31.95
N VAL A 3 -12.96 5.99 -32.53
CA VAL A 3 -13.71 4.95 -31.80
C VAL A 3 -12.76 4.08 -30.95
N ARG A 4 -11.63 3.65 -31.49
CA ARG A 4 -10.64 2.86 -30.74
C ARG A 4 -9.99 3.68 -29.62
N ALA A 5 -9.78 4.98 -29.84
CA ALA A 5 -9.26 5.86 -28.79
C ALA A 5 -10.27 6.02 -27.64
N GLY A 6 -11.55 6.17 -27.96
CA GLY A 6 -12.62 6.21 -26.94
C GLY A 6 -12.72 4.93 -26.14
N GLU A 7 -12.62 3.77 -26.79
CA GLU A 7 -12.65 2.47 -26.15
C GLU A 7 -11.45 2.27 -25.19
N LEU A 8 -10.24 2.65 -25.63
CA LEU A 8 -9.05 2.59 -24.78
C LEU A 8 -9.18 3.51 -23.55
N LEU A 9 -9.70 4.73 -23.72
CA LEU A 9 -9.93 5.63 -22.60
C LEU A 9 -10.95 5.08 -21.60
N LEU A 10 -12.02 4.46 -22.07
CA LEU A 10 -13.03 3.83 -21.20
C LEU A 10 -12.43 2.62 -20.45
N ARG A 11 -11.67 1.77 -21.12
CA ARG A 11 -11.03 0.61 -20.50
C ARG A 11 -9.99 1.02 -19.45
N THR A 12 -9.15 2.01 -19.75
CA THR A 12 -8.12 2.49 -18.82
C THR A 12 -8.73 3.21 -17.62
N SER A 13 -9.77 4.02 -17.83
CA SER A 13 -10.46 4.69 -16.74
C SER A 13 -11.20 3.69 -15.83
N ALA A 14 -11.86 2.69 -16.39
CA ALA A 14 -12.52 1.63 -15.63
C ALA A 14 -11.51 0.83 -14.79
N ALA A 15 -10.38 0.43 -15.37
CA ALA A 15 -9.31 -0.27 -14.67
C ALA A 15 -8.73 0.59 -13.53
N SER A 16 -8.45 1.87 -13.79
CA SER A 16 -7.95 2.80 -12.80
C SER A 16 -8.92 2.99 -11.63
N LEU A 17 -10.20 3.16 -11.93
CA LEU A 17 -11.26 3.26 -10.92
C LEU A 17 -11.35 1.98 -10.07
N GLY A 18 -11.24 0.80 -10.68
CA GLY A 18 -11.23 -0.47 -9.98
C GLY A 18 -10.06 -0.59 -9.00
N VAL A 19 -8.85 -0.23 -9.43
CA VAL A 19 -7.65 -0.24 -8.56
C VAL A 19 -7.79 0.78 -7.43
N LEU A 20 -8.27 1.98 -7.70
CA LEU A 20 -8.50 3.01 -6.68
C LEU A 20 -9.54 2.54 -5.66
N LEU A 21 -10.65 1.97 -6.12
CA LEU A 21 -11.69 1.45 -5.25
C LEU A 21 -11.15 0.34 -4.35
N PHE A 22 -10.38 -0.60 -4.89
CA PHE A 22 -9.71 -1.62 -4.11
C PHE A 22 -8.75 -1.02 -3.08
N ALA A 23 -7.91 -0.05 -3.47
CA ALA A 23 -6.94 0.59 -2.59
C ALA A 23 -7.61 1.34 -1.42
N PHE A 24 -8.76 1.99 -1.65
CA PHE A 24 -9.49 2.71 -0.61
C PHE A 24 -10.36 1.82 0.28
N THR A 25 -10.83 0.68 -0.23
CA THR A 25 -11.72 -0.22 0.53
C THR A 25 -10.98 -1.32 1.27
N THR A 26 -9.75 -1.67 0.85
CA THR A 26 -9.00 -2.78 1.43
C THR A 26 -7.77 -2.28 2.17
N PRO A 27 -7.82 -2.16 3.50
CA PRO A 27 -6.65 -1.77 4.27
C PRO A 27 -5.57 -2.84 4.18
N MET A 28 -4.31 -2.41 4.03
CA MET A 28 -3.16 -3.30 3.86
C MET A 28 -2.95 -4.22 5.09
N SER A 29 -3.35 -3.75 6.27
CA SER A 29 -3.35 -4.55 7.51
C SER A 29 -4.19 -5.83 7.42
N ASP A 30 -5.26 -5.81 6.63
CA ASP A 30 -6.16 -6.96 6.47
C ASP A 30 -5.73 -7.84 5.29
N LEU A 31 -5.08 -7.24 4.28
CA LEU A 31 -4.59 -7.95 3.11
C LEU A 31 -3.39 -8.84 3.44
N LEU A 32 -2.39 -8.29 4.15
CA LEU A 32 -1.13 -8.99 4.44
C LEU A 32 -1.32 -10.34 5.13
N PRO A 33 -2.13 -10.47 6.19
CA PRO A 33 -2.37 -11.78 6.83
C PRO A 33 -3.08 -12.79 5.94
N ARG A 34 -3.89 -12.32 4.98
CA ARG A 34 -4.56 -13.21 4.01
C ARG A 34 -3.59 -13.81 3.00
N LEU A 35 -2.47 -13.12 2.71
CA LEU A 35 -1.43 -13.62 1.83
C LEU A 35 -0.76 -14.88 2.41
N VAL A 36 -0.63 -15.01 3.73
CA VAL A 36 -0.13 -16.25 4.36
C VAL A 36 -1.07 -17.42 4.04
N ARG A 37 -2.39 -17.20 4.11
CA ARG A 37 -3.39 -18.22 3.75
C ARG A 37 -3.38 -18.57 2.27
N ALA A 38 -2.94 -17.64 1.42
CA ALA A 38 -2.76 -17.85 -0.02
C ALA A 38 -1.43 -18.55 -0.38
N GLY A 39 -0.61 -18.93 0.62
CA GLY A 39 0.63 -19.67 0.40
C GLY A 39 1.90 -18.84 0.40
N VAL A 40 1.83 -17.52 0.67
CA VAL A 40 3.03 -16.69 0.82
C VAL A 40 3.76 -17.05 2.12
N PRO A 41 5.09 -17.26 2.11
CA PRO A 41 5.86 -17.58 3.31
C PRO A 41 5.66 -16.54 4.41
N ALA A 42 5.39 -16.99 5.64
CA ALA A 42 5.13 -16.12 6.79
C ALA A 42 6.22 -15.04 7.01
N PRO A 43 7.54 -15.32 6.90
CA PRO A 43 8.57 -14.31 7.09
C PRO A 43 8.48 -13.14 6.11
N VAL A 44 8.03 -13.39 4.86
CA VAL A 44 7.85 -12.34 3.85
C VAL A 44 6.71 -11.41 4.25
N VAL A 45 5.61 -11.97 4.74
CA VAL A 45 4.45 -11.19 5.20
C VAL A 45 4.78 -10.40 6.46
N ASP A 46 5.58 -10.97 7.37
CA ASP A 46 6.05 -10.29 8.58
C ASP A 46 6.90 -9.07 8.25
N VAL A 47 7.86 -9.21 7.32
CA VAL A 47 8.67 -8.08 6.83
C VAL A 47 7.78 -7.02 6.19
N ALA A 48 6.83 -7.42 5.35
CA ALA A 48 5.90 -6.48 4.72
C ALA A 48 5.04 -5.73 5.75
N LEU A 49 4.54 -6.41 6.77
CA LEU A 49 3.74 -5.82 7.85
C LEU A 49 4.55 -4.80 8.66
N VAL A 50 5.79 -5.17 9.05
CA VAL A 50 6.69 -4.26 9.77
C VAL A 50 7.03 -3.06 8.90
N THR A 51 7.34 -3.26 7.62
CA THR A 51 7.63 -2.19 6.66
C THR A 51 6.45 -1.25 6.53
N TYR A 52 5.25 -1.77 6.36
CA TYR A 52 4.02 -0.98 6.29
C TYR A 52 3.83 -0.12 7.54
N ARG A 53 3.91 -0.71 8.73
CA ARG A 53 3.78 0.01 10.00
C ARG A 53 4.87 1.08 10.18
N MET A 54 6.12 0.75 9.85
CA MET A 54 7.24 1.68 9.99
C MET A 54 7.16 2.83 8.99
N SER A 55 6.59 2.62 7.81
CA SER A 55 6.40 3.67 6.81
C SER A 55 5.54 4.82 7.35
N PHE A 56 4.44 4.55 8.07
CA PHE A 56 3.63 5.63 8.69
C PHE A 56 4.39 6.39 9.76
N LEU A 57 5.17 5.71 10.58
CA LEU A 57 5.97 6.35 11.60
C LEU A 57 7.10 7.21 11.01
N LEU A 58 7.66 6.79 9.87
CA LEU A 58 8.63 7.59 9.12
C LEU A 58 7.98 8.80 8.46
N LEU A 59 6.79 8.63 7.86
CA LEU A 59 6.02 9.74 7.29
C LEU A 59 5.71 10.81 8.32
N ASP A 60 5.30 10.42 9.52
CA ASP A 60 5.07 11.37 10.62
C ASP A 60 6.37 12.10 11.02
N SER A 61 7.47 11.38 11.09
CA SER A 61 8.79 11.98 11.34
C SER A 61 9.20 12.97 10.23
N VAL A 62 8.98 12.61 8.97
CA VAL A 62 9.26 13.46 7.80
C VAL A 62 8.42 14.73 7.84
N ARG A 63 7.13 14.63 8.18
CA ARG A 63 6.24 15.81 8.35
C ARG A 63 6.77 16.78 9.38
N ARG A 64 7.13 16.30 10.57
CA ARG A 64 7.70 17.14 11.64
C ARG A 64 9.02 17.82 11.23
N ILE A 65 9.90 17.09 10.54
CA ILE A 65 11.16 17.67 10.04
C ILE A 65 10.86 18.77 9.01
N ARG A 66 9.92 18.51 8.09
CA ARG A 66 9.52 19.48 7.07
C ARG A 66 8.91 20.74 7.68
N GLU A 67 8.06 20.61 8.67
CA GLU A 67 7.49 21.72 9.43
C GLU A 67 8.58 22.55 10.12
N ALA A 68 9.55 21.88 10.77
CA ALA A 68 10.69 22.56 11.40
C ALA A 68 11.57 23.28 10.37
N GLN A 69 11.78 22.71 9.18
CA GLN A 69 12.53 23.35 8.10
C GLN A 69 11.76 24.55 7.51
N ALA A 70 10.45 24.44 7.38
CA ALA A 70 9.60 25.54 6.92
C ALA A 70 9.64 26.72 7.91
N ALA A 71 9.58 26.46 9.21
CA ALA A 71 9.71 27.47 10.25
C ALA A 71 11.07 28.19 10.24
N ARG A 72 12.12 27.54 9.70
CA ARG A 72 13.46 28.10 9.51
C ARG A 72 13.70 28.70 8.11
N LEU A 73 12.66 29.00 7.37
CA LEU A 73 12.72 29.56 6.02
C LEU A 73 13.46 28.66 5.00
N GLY A 74 13.52 27.35 5.23
CA GLY A 74 14.25 26.40 4.40
C GLY A 74 13.69 26.22 2.98
N HIS A 75 12.55 26.81 2.65
CA HIS A 75 11.86 26.71 1.35
C HIS A 75 11.69 28.05 0.63
N THR A 76 12.42 29.09 1.03
CA THR A 76 12.29 30.46 0.45
C THR A 76 12.85 30.59 -0.95
N THR A 77 13.86 29.79 -1.31
CA THR A 77 14.47 29.77 -2.64
C THR A 77 14.55 28.35 -3.18
N ARG A 78 14.68 28.19 -4.50
CA ARG A 78 14.87 26.86 -5.11
C ARG A 78 16.10 26.13 -4.56
N ALA A 79 17.23 26.83 -4.40
CA ALA A 79 18.44 26.27 -3.85
C ALA A 79 18.27 25.86 -2.37
N ALA A 80 17.57 26.67 -1.55
CA ALA A 80 17.25 26.34 -0.17
C ALA A 80 16.33 25.10 -0.11
N THR A 81 15.32 25.01 -0.99
CA THR A 81 14.42 23.86 -1.07
C THR A 81 15.19 22.57 -1.38
N TRP A 82 16.06 22.56 -2.38
CA TRP A 82 16.87 21.38 -2.70
C TRP A 82 17.78 20.95 -1.56
N ARG A 83 18.40 21.91 -0.87
CA ARG A 83 19.22 21.64 0.31
C ARG A 83 18.39 21.07 1.46
N SER A 84 17.20 21.62 1.70
CA SER A 84 16.26 21.14 2.70
C SER A 84 15.77 19.74 2.40
N LEU A 85 15.47 19.42 1.13
CA LEU A 85 15.07 18.08 0.71
C LEU A 85 16.21 17.05 0.89
N GLY A 86 17.44 17.42 0.53
CA GLY A 86 18.61 16.56 0.76
C GLY A 86 18.84 16.30 2.25
N GLY A 87 18.76 17.33 3.09
CA GLY A 87 18.84 17.20 4.54
C GLY A 87 17.70 16.37 5.13
N LEU A 88 16.48 16.55 4.62
CA LEU A 88 15.33 15.75 5.02
C LEU A 88 15.56 14.26 4.74
N GLY A 89 16.03 13.92 3.53
CA GLY A 89 16.34 12.54 3.14
C GLY A 89 17.41 11.92 4.03
N ALA A 90 18.50 12.64 4.29
CA ALA A 90 19.58 12.17 5.15
C ALA A 90 19.10 11.90 6.59
N ILE A 91 18.38 12.85 7.20
CA ILE A 91 17.82 12.69 8.56
C ILE A 91 16.80 11.56 8.61
N ALA A 92 15.93 11.45 7.60
CA ALA A 92 14.94 10.37 7.53
C ALA A 92 15.63 9.00 7.44
N PHE A 93 16.69 8.89 6.63
CA PHE A 93 17.47 7.65 6.51
C PHE A 93 18.13 7.25 7.84
N VAL A 94 18.83 8.17 8.49
CA VAL A 94 19.46 7.89 9.80
C VAL A 94 18.42 7.44 10.83
N ARG A 95 17.28 8.15 10.91
CA ARG A 95 16.18 7.78 11.83
C ARG A 95 15.57 6.41 11.50
N ALA A 96 15.46 6.06 10.22
CA ALA A 96 14.97 4.74 9.81
C ALA A 96 15.94 3.64 10.24
N PHE A 97 17.25 3.86 10.04
CA PHE A 97 18.29 2.93 10.45
C PHE A 97 18.34 2.72 11.96
N ASP A 98 18.35 3.82 12.74
CA ASP A 98 18.34 3.74 14.21
C ASP A 98 17.08 3.04 14.74
N ARG A 99 15.95 3.23 14.06
CA ARG A 99 14.72 2.58 14.44
C ARG A 99 14.74 1.09 14.14
N ALA A 100 15.32 0.69 12.99
CA ALA A 100 15.50 -0.70 12.64
C ALA A 100 16.42 -1.42 13.64
N ALA A 101 17.54 -0.79 14.02
CA ALA A 101 18.44 -1.33 15.03
C ALA A 101 17.73 -1.54 16.39
N ARG A 102 17.03 -0.52 16.88
CA ARG A 102 16.26 -0.65 18.13
C ARG A 102 15.14 -1.69 18.06
N LEU A 103 14.51 -1.86 16.88
CA LEU A 103 13.50 -2.90 16.68
C LEU A 103 14.16 -4.30 16.77
N GLN A 104 15.31 -4.48 16.13
CA GLN A 104 16.05 -5.73 16.16
C GLN A 104 16.44 -6.10 17.60
N ASP A 105 17.04 -5.17 18.35
CA ASP A 105 17.42 -5.36 19.75
C ASP A 105 16.19 -5.69 20.63
N GLY A 106 15.09 -4.96 20.42
CA GLY A 106 13.85 -5.17 21.14
C GLY A 106 13.19 -6.52 20.83
N LEU A 107 13.29 -7.01 19.60
CA LEU A 107 12.80 -8.35 19.22
C LEU A 107 13.70 -9.44 19.78
N ALA A 108 15.02 -9.29 19.69
CA ALA A 108 15.98 -10.24 20.27
C ALA A 108 15.76 -10.40 21.78
N GLY A 109 15.58 -9.30 22.51
CA GLY A 109 15.29 -9.30 23.95
C GLY A 109 13.95 -9.92 24.35
N ARG A 110 13.01 -10.11 23.38
CA ARG A 110 11.72 -10.77 23.58
C ARG A 110 11.66 -12.21 23.07
N GLY A 111 12.81 -12.79 22.72
CA GLY A 111 12.89 -14.17 22.25
C GLY A 111 12.30 -14.35 20.84
N TYR A 112 12.53 -13.38 19.95
CA TYR A 112 12.11 -13.50 18.55
C TYR A 112 12.78 -14.70 17.88
N ASP A 113 11.97 -15.64 17.40
CA ASP A 113 12.37 -16.89 16.77
C ASP A 113 12.30 -16.89 15.23
N GLY A 114 12.16 -15.71 14.63
CA GLY A 114 12.02 -15.55 13.17
C GLY A 114 10.58 -15.43 12.69
N THR A 115 9.59 -15.52 13.61
CA THR A 115 8.17 -15.34 13.27
C THR A 115 7.51 -14.32 14.19
N LEU A 116 6.75 -13.39 13.61
CA LEU A 116 5.95 -12.42 14.36
C LEU A 116 4.55 -12.98 14.58
N ARG A 117 4.21 -13.30 15.83
CA ARG A 117 2.83 -13.68 16.17
C ARG A 117 1.96 -12.40 16.23
N VAL A 118 1.35 -12.07 15.11
CA VAL A 118 0.40 -10.95 15.05
C VAL A 118 -1.00 -11.48 15.28
N LEU A 119 -1.71 -10.88 16.25
CA LEU A 119 -3.14 -11.12 16.43
C LEU A 119 -3.88 -10.48 15.25
N VAL A 120 -4.28 -11.31 14.32
CA VAL A 120 -5.09 -10.88 13.19
C VAL A 120 -6.56 -10.98 13.61
N PRO A 121 -7.31 -9.89 13.63
CA PRO A 121 -8.76 -9.97 13.83
C PRO A 121 -9.35 -10.87 12.73
N GLU A 122 -10.10 -11.88 13.09
CA GLU A 122 -10.83 -12.69 12.12
C GLU A 122 -11.89 -11.81 11.45
N ALA A 123 -11.58 -11.31 10.27
CA ALA A 123 -12.57 -10.63 9.46
C ALA A 123 -13.62 -11.66 9.02
N ARG A 124 -14.81 -11.59 9.57
CA ARG A 124 -15.95 -12.39 9.13
C ARG A 124 -16.34 -11.94 7.72
N VAL A 125 -15.90 -12.70 6.75
CA VAL A 125 -16.29 -12.45 5.36
C VAL A 125 -17.75 -12.92 5.22
N SER A 126 -18.66 -11.97 4.94
CA SER A 126 -20.05 -12.32 4.69
C SER A 126 -20.17 -13.14 3.39
N ALA A 127 -20.66 -14.38 3.48
CA ALA A 127 -20.86 -15.22 2.32
C ALA A 127 -21.78 -14.56 1.26
N ARG A 128 -22.71 -13.71 1.69
CA ARG A 128 -23.57 -12.93 0.80
C ARG A 128 -22.79 -11.89 0.01
N PHE A 129 -21.82 -11.22 0.65
CA PHE A 129 -20.97 -10.23 -0.01
C PHE A 129 -20.04 -10.88 -1.04
N THR A 130 -19.42 -12.02 -0.70
CA THR A 130 -18.57 -12.76 -1.64
C THR A 130 -19.36 -13.31 -2.82
N ALA A 131 -20.54 -13.85 -2.59
CA ALA A 131 -21.42 -14.33 -3.65
C ALA A 131 -21.86 -13.18 -4.58
N ALA A 132 -22.26 -12.04 -4.02
CA ALA A 132 -22.65 -10.86 -4.81
C ALA A 132 -21.48 -10.30 -5.63
N SER A 133 -20.28 -10.25 -5.06
CA SER A 133 -19.07 -9.80 -5.77
C SER A 133 -18.68 -10.74 -6.91
N LEU A 134 -18.79 -12.05 -6.68
CA LEU A 134 -18.50 -13.05 -7.70
C LEU A 134 -19.55 -13.00 -8.84
N ALA A 135 -20.82 -12.86 -8.49
CA ALA A 135 -21.90 -12.71 -9.47
C ALA A 135 -21.73 -11.44 -10.32
N LEU A 136 -21.32 -10.33 -9.71
CA LEU A 136 -21.03 -9.09 -10.44
C LEU A 136 -19.85 -9.26 -11.38
N LEU A 137 -18.76 -9.87 -10.93
CA LEU A 137 -17.57 -10.12 -11.76
C LEU A 137 -17.90 -11.04 -12.95
N THR A 138 -18.66 -12.12 -12.73
CA THR A 138 -19.08 -13.02 -13.81
C THR A 138 -20.03 -12.34 -14.79
N ALA A 139 -20.94 -11.50 -14.31
CA ALA A 139 -21.84 -10.72 -15.17
C ALA A 139 -21.07 -9.71 -16.04
N VAL A 140 -20.09 -9.00 -15.48
CA VAL A 140 -19.24 -8.07 -16.22
C VAL A 140 -18.38 -8.82 -17.24
N ALA A 141 -17.78 -9.94 -16.87
CA ALA A 141 -16.96 -10.76 -17.78
C ALA A 141 -17.82 -11.34 -18.93
N ALA A 142 -19.03 -11.79 -18.65
CA ALA A 142 -19.95 -12.29 -19.67
C ALA A 142 -20.39 -11.16 -20.63
N LEU A 143 -20.69 -9.99 -20.10
CA LEU A 143 -21.07 -8.82 -20.90
C LEU A 143 -19.92 -8.36 -21.82
N THR A 144 -18.69 -8.30 -21.33
CA THR A 144 -17.51 -7.96 -22.15
C THR A 144 -17.28 -9.01 -23.24
N PHE A 145 -17.41 -10.30 -22.91
CA PHE A 145 -17.27 -11.39 -23.89
C PHE A 145 -18.33 -11.35 -25.00
N VAL A 146 -19.57 -11.01 -24.63
CA VAL A 146 -20.67 -10.87 -25.62
C VAL A 146 -20.46 -9.65 -26.50
N LEU A 147 -20.00 -8.53 -25.94
CA LEU A 147 -19.74 -7.29 -26.71
C LEU A 147 -18.50 -7.38 -27.59
N GLU A 148 -17.51 -8.22 -27.25
CA GLU A 148 -16.29 -8.45 -28.04
C GLU A 148 -16.48 -9.47 -29.15
N ARG A 149 -17.58 -10.24 -29.17
CA ARG A 149 -17.88 -11.10 -30.33
C ARG A 149 -18.24 -10.20 -31.51
N PRO A 150 -17.40 -10.11 -32.55
CA PRO A 150 -17.81 -9.42 -33.75
C PRO A 150 -19.03 -10.14 -34.31
N LEU A 151 -20.06 -9.37 -34.63
CA LEU A 151 -21.19 -9.84 -35.45
C LEU A 151 -20.60 -10.26 -36.80
N THR A 152 -20.22 -11.54 -36.92
CA THR A 152 -19.94 -12.19 -38.21
C THR A 152 -21.24 -12.47 -38.92
#